data_2cf7b10b3e7489053d366ad6be1b7c4e
#
_entry.id   2cf7b10b3e7489053d366ad6be1b7c4e
#
_cell.length_a   1.000
_cell.length_b   1.000
_cell.length_c   1.000
_cell.angle_alpha   90.00
_cell.angle_beta   90.00
_cell.angle_gamma   90.00
#
_symmetry.space_group_name_H-M   'P 1'
#
loop_
_entity.id
_entity.type
_entity.pdbx_description
1 polymer ?
#
loop_
_entity_poly.entity_id
_entity_poly.type
_entity_poly.pdbx_seq_one_letter_code
_entity_poly.pdbx_strand_id
1 'polypeptide(L)'
;MSEVKSDIQIAREAKMQPINDILDKINVPNESAAYSPMGRHIAKINLEYLDTLKDKKDGKLILVTAITPTPAGEGKTTTSVGLNDGLNKIGKKSIVCLREPSLGPSFGMKGGAAGGGYAQVVPMEQINLHFTGDFHAITSAHNLLSALIDNHIYWGNKLDIDVRRIVWKRVMDMNDRSLREININLGGIANGFPREDGFDITVASEIMAIFCLSNDLEDLEKRIGNITIAYTRDKKPVYAKDLKAQGPMTVLLKDAIRPNVTQTLENNPAIIHGGPFANIAHGCNSVIATKTGLKLADYVVTEAGFGADLGAEKFLDIKCRKSNLKPNCVVIVATIRALKMHGGVAKDDLKNENVEALKKGLVNLERHIENVKKFGVPVAVAVNHFIKDTDKEVKALIEFCDGLGVKASLCTHWANGGEGTKELAAHVADLCEKNETKFKFLYESKTPLFKKIETIAKEIYRADEVIADTKIRDQLKSFEEAGYGELPICVAKTQYSFSTDPSLKGAPTGHALPIREIRLSSGAEFIVVVCGAIMTMPGLPRVPAADSIKLNKDGEIEGLF
;
A
#
# COMPACT_ATOMS: atom_id res chain seq x y z
N MET A 1 21.12 32.41 -2.29
CA MET A 1 20.14 31.41 -1.84
C MET A 1 20.91 30.10 -1.79
N SER A 2 21.03 29.46 -0.62
CA SER A 2 21.64 28.13 -0.54
C SER A 2 20.83 27.19 -1.43
N GLU A 3 21.51 26.43 -2.25
CA GLU A 3 20.91 25.41 -3.12
C GLU A 3 20.13 24.41 -2.24
N VAL A 4 18.87 24.16 -2.59
CA VAL A 4 18.04 23.20 -1.84
C VAL A 4 18.58 21.80 -2.14
N LYS A 5 19.09 21.10 -1.15
CA LYS A 5 19.62 19.73 -1.29
C LYS A 5 18.54 18.78 -1.79
N SER A 6 18.91 17.84 -2.67
CA SER A 6 18.04 16.76 -3.08
C SER A 6 17.84 15.72 -1.96
N ASP A 7 16.79 14.91 -2.06
CA ASP A 7 16.48 13.89 -1.05
C ASP A 7 17.63 12.89 -0.89
N ILE A 8 18.31 12.49 -1.96
CA ILE A 8 19.47 11.59 -1.90
C ILE A 8 20.69 12.25 -1.22
N GLN A 9 20.93 13.56 -1.44
CA GLN A 9 22.00 14.28 -0.76
C GLN A 9 21.75 14.35 0.75
N ILE A 10 20.51 14.65 1.15
CA ILE A 10 20.11 14.66 2.56
C ILE A 10 20.29 13.28 3.19
N ALA A 11 19.88 12.22 2.49
CA ALA A 11 20.01 10.85 2.97
C ALA A 11 21.47 10.40 3.15
N ARG A 12 22.38 10.82 2.25
CA ARG A 12 23.82 10.51 2.35
C ARG A 12 24.51 11.20 3.51
N GLU A 13 24.07 12.40 3.86
CA GLU A 13 24.59 13.13 5.01
C GLU A 13 24.08 12.59 6.36
N ALA A 14 23.15 11.62 6.34
CA ALA A 14 22.57 11.05 7.54
C ALA A 14 23.62 10.39 8.45
N LYS A 15 23.57 10.72 9.72
CA LYS A 15 24.39 10.06 10.76
C LYS A 15 23.66 8.84 11.29
N MET A 16 23.64 7.77 10.49
CA MET A 16 22.96 6.53 10.86
C MET A 16 23.63 5.85 12.06
N GLN A 17 22.81 5.40 13.00
CA GLN A 17 23.23 4.57 14.12
C GLN A 17 23.31 3.08 13.69
N PRO A 18 24.16 2.27 14.33
CA PRO A 18 24.09 0.81 14.18
C PRO A 18 22.70 0.29 14.49
N ILE A 19 22.28 -0.77 13.80
CA ILE A 19 20.90 -1.29 13.96
C ILE A 19 20.62 -1.77 15.40
N ASN A 20 21.64 -2.23 16.13
CA ASN A 20 21.48 -2.63 17.52
C ASN A 20 21.01 -1.46 18.39
N ASP A 21 21.59 -0.26 18.20
CA ASP A 21 21.20 0.94 18.96
C ASP A 21 19.74 1.35 18.68
N ILE A 22 19.26 1.07 17.47
CA ILE A 22 17.85 1.32 17.10
C ILE A 22 16.93 0.29 17.74
N LEU A 23 17.33 -0.98 17.75
CA LEU A 23 16.58 -2.07 18.35
C LEU A 23 16.51 -1.93 19.88
N ASP A 24 17.56 -1.43 20.52
CA ASP A 24 17.57 -1.13 21.97
C ASP A 24 16.50 -0.09 22.34
N LYS A 25 16.23 0.91 21.50
CA LYS A 25 15.18 1.92 21.73
C LYS A 25 13.77 1.33 21.85
N ILE A 26 13.56 0.17 21.21
CA ILE A 26 12.29 -0.56 21.23
C ILE A 26 12.34 -1.83 22.07
N ASN A 27 13.39 -1.98 22.88
CA ASN A 27 13.60 -3.09 23.80
C ASN A 27 13.63 -4.48 23.13
N VAL A 28 14.18 -4.57 21.93
CA VAL A 28 14.51 -5.85 21.30
C VAL A 28 15.88 -6.30 21.81
N PRO A 29 15.98 -7.47 22.47
CA PRO A 29 17.25 -7.90 23.06
C PRO A 29 18.29 -8.17 21.97
N ASN A 30 19.56 -7.85 22.29
CA ASN A 30 20.68 -8.08 21.38
C ASN A 30 21.07 -9.58 21.39
N GLU A 31 20.21 -10.41 20.88
CA GLU A 31 20.35 -11.85 20.83
C GLU A 31 19.98 -12.39 19.44
N SER A 32 20.69 -13.40 18.97
CA SER A 32 20.41 -14.05 17.68
C SER A 32 19.02 -14.67 17.60
N ALA A 33 18.38 -14.96 18.72
CA ALA A 33 17.01 -15.43 18.79
C ALA A 33 15.99 -14.32 18.46
N ALA A 34 16.32 -13.04 18.72
CA ALA A 34 15.41 -11.93 18.53
C ALA A 34 15.42 -11.36 17.11
N TYR A 35 16.60 -11.25 16.50
CA TYR A 35 16.76 -10.70 15.16
C TYR A 35 18.00 -11.21 14.44
N SER A 36 18.02 -11.00 13.12
CA SER A 36 19.17 -11.29 12.26
C SER A 36 19.61 -10.00 11.57
N PRO A 37 20.88 -9.54 11.77
CA PRO A 37 21.37 -8.35 11.10
C PRO A 37 21.50 -8.59 9.58
N MET A 38 21.11 -7.59 8.79
CA MET A 38 21.26 -7.54 7.34
C MET A 38 22.22 -6.39 6.98
N GLY A 39 23.46 -6.46 7.50
CA GLY A 39 24.44 -5.39 7.47
C GLY A 39 24.37 -4.52 8.73
N ARG A 40 24.93 -3.28 8.64
CA ARG A 40 25.12 -2.41 9.82
C ARG A 40 23.85 -1.69 10.26
N HIS A 41 22.92 -1.40 9.33
CA HIS A 41 21.82 -0.46 9.54
C HIS A 41 20.43 -1.07 9.34
N ILE A 42 20.35 -2.37 9.05
CA ILE A 42 19.11 -3.10 8.77
C ILE A 42 19.12 -4.42 9.54
N ALA A 43 17.98 -4.85 10.04
CA ALA A 43 17.80 -6.18 10.64
C ALA A 43 16.43 -6.76 10.29
N LYS A 44 16.32 -8.08 10.31
CA LYS A 44 15.05 -8.80 10.28
C LYS A 44 14.69 -9.30 11.67
N ILE A 45 13.48 -9.00 12.15
CA ILE A 45 12.96 -9.53 13.42
C ILE A 45 12.56 -11.00 13.20
N ASN A 46 12.98 -11.87 14.10
CA ASN A 46 12.66 -13.29 14.03
C ASN A 46 11.21 -13.54 14.50
N LEU A 47 10.51 -14.47 13.83
CA LEU A 47 9.11 -14.78 14.15
C LEU A 47 8.99 -15.43 15.54
N GLU A 48 9.95 -16.26 15.93
CA GLU A 48 10.02 -16.90 17.25
C GLU A 48 10.08 -15.85 18.37
N TYR A 49 10.79 -14.75 18.16
CA TYR A 49 10.79 -13.64 19.11
C TYR A 49 9.43 -12.94 19.18
N LEU A 50 8.78 -12.72 18.02
CA LEU A 50 7.43 -12.13 17.99
C LEU A 50 6.41 -13.00 18.74
N ASP A 51 6.56 -14.30 18.71
CA ASP A 51 5.71 -15.23 19.47
C ASP A 51 5.80 -15.00 20.99
N THR A 52 6.97 -14.61 21.49
CA THR A 52 7.16 -14.29 22.92
C THR A 52 6.44 -12.99 23.34
N LEU A 53 6.07 -12.15 22.38
CA LEU A 53 5.39 -10.87 22.62
C LEU A 53 3.86 -10.95 22.53
N LYS A 54 3.28 -12.11 22.27
CA LYS A 54 1.83 -12.28 22.03
C LYS A 54 0.96 -11.67 23.12
N ASP A 55 1.32 -11.85 24.38
CA ASP A 55 0.57 -11.39 25.55
C ASP A 55 0.85 -9.93 25.92
N LYS A 56 1.84 -9.29 25.28
CA LYS A 56 2.12 -7.87 25.51
C LYS A 56 0.98 -7.02 24.96
N LYS A 57 0.55 -5.99 25.70
CA LYS A 57 -0.49 -5.05 25.27
C LYS A 57 -0.05 -4.33 23.99
N ASP A 58 -0.98 -4.18 23.04
CA ASP A 58 -0.77 -3.43 21.83
C ASP A 58 -0.68 -1.92 22.09
N GLY A 59 0.21 -1.26 21.35
CA GLY A 59 0.25 0.19 21.25
C GLY A 59 -0.95 0.76 20.47
N LYS A 60 -0.93 2.07 20.24
CA LYS A 60 -1.97 2.79 19.50
C LYS A 60 -1.65 2.80 18.01
N LEU A 61 -2.63 2.42 17.18
CA LEU A 61 -2.50 2.37 15.73
C LEU A 61 -3.01 3.65 15.08
N ILE A 62 -2.15 4.34 14.34
CA ILE A 62 -2.43 5.57 13.60
C ILE A 62 -2.31 5.26 12.11
N LEU A 63 -3.38 5.47 11.35
CA LEU A 63 -3.37 5.35 9.91
C LEU A 63 -3.17 6.71 9.26
N VAL A 64 -2.15 6.86 8.41
CA VAL A 64 -1.95 8.02 7.54
C VAL A 64 -2.49 7.70 6.15
N THR A 65 -3.37 8.55 5.67
CA THR A 65 -3.94 8.52 4.33
C THR A 65 -3.91 9.91 3.72
N ALA A 66 -4.58 10.15 2.59
CA ALA A 66 -4.62 11.48 1.98
C ALA A 66 -5.94 11.77 1.30
N ILE A 67 -6.11 13.01 0.88
CA ILE A 67 -7.10 13.41 -0.11
C ILE A 67 -6.85 12.72 -1.46
N THR A 68 -7.77 12.83 -2.41
CA THR A 68 -7.57 12.28 -3.77
C THR A 68 -6.26 12.80 -4.36
N PRO A 69 -5.33 11.91 -4.76
CA PRO A 69 -4.00 12.31 -5.18
C PRO A 69 -4.00 13.07 -6.51
N THR A 70 -2.95 13.86 -6.69
CA THR A 70 -2.61 14.51 -7.96
C THR A 70 -1.34 13.91 -8.54
N PRO A 71 -1.00 14.18 -9.81
CA PRO A 71 0.26 13.71 -10.39
C PRO A 71 1.52 14.17 -9.64
N ALA A 72 1.41 15.22 -8.82
CA ALA A 72 2.52 15.74 -8.04
C ALA A 72 2.79 14.98 -6.73
N GLY A 73 1.85 14.11 -6.32
CA GLY A 73 1.88 13.40 -5.03
C GLY A 73 1.53 14.30 -3.84
N GLU A 74 1.07 13.67 -2.74
CA GLU A 74 0.58 14.40 -1.55
C GLU A 74 1.54 14.31 -0.35
N GLY A 75 2.62 13.53 -0.47
CA GLY A 75 3.62 13.38 0.58
C GLY A 75 3.17 12.55 1.78
N LYS A 76 2.35 11.51 1.56
CA LYS A 76 1.91 10.61 2.65
C LYS A 76 3.07 9.99 3.41
N THR A 77 4.02 9.36 2.71
CA THR A 77 5.17 8.71 3.34
C THR A 77 6.03 9.72 4.11
N THR A 78 6.29 10.89 3.51
CA THR A 78 7.00 11.98 4.17
C THR A 78 6.27 12.41 5.46
N THR A 79 4.93 12.53 5.41
CA THR A 79 4.12 12.88 6.59
C THR A 79 4.11 11.74 7.62
N SER A 80 4.07 10.48 7.19
CA SER A 80 4.11 9.32 8.10
C SER A 80 5.43 9.27 8.88
N VAL A 81 6.55 9.47 8.18
CA VAL A 81 7.88 9.56 8.81
C VAL A 81 7.97 10.77 9.71
N GLY A 82 7.58 11.95 9.22
CA GLY A 82 7.58 13.19 10.02
C GLY A 82 6.72 13.07 11.28
N LEU A 83 5.53 12.50 11.19
CA LEU A 83 4.66 12.26 12.34
C LEU A 83 5.29 11.30 13.37
N ASN A 84 5.92 10.23 12.90
CA ASN A 84 6.66 9.31 13.76
C ASN A 84 7.79 10.03 14.50
N ASP A 85 8.58 10.83 13.78
CA ASP A 85 9.67 11.60 14.39
C ASP A 85 9.12 12.67 15.34
N GLY A 86 8.00 13.33 14.99
CA GLY A 86 7.31 14.27 15.87
C GLY A 86 6.79 13.65 17.16
N LEU A 87 6.21 12.43 17.10
CA LEU A 87 5.79 11.68 18.28
C LEU A 87 6.99 11.37 19.19
N ASN A 88 8.09 10.89 18.62
CA ASN A 88 9.31 10.64 19.40
C ASN A 88 9.88 11.94 20.01
N LYS A 89 9.84 13.08 19.30
CA LYS A 89 10.28 14.39 19.83
C LYS A 89 9.46 14.88 21.02
N ILE A 90 8.18 14.54 21.10
CA ILE A 90 7.35 14.88 22.26
C ILE A 90 7.37 13.79 23.35
N GLY A 91 8.34 12.87 23.28
CA GLY A 91 8.57 11.83 24.30
C GLY A 91 7.63 10.64 24.20
N LYS A 92 6.93 10.44 23.09
CA LYS A 92 6.10 9.24 22.83
C LYS A 92 6.91 8.21 22.08
N LYS A 93 6.99 6.98 22.58
CA LYS A 93 7.67 5.86 21.89
C LYS A 93 6.87 5.45 20.67
N SER A 94 7.35 5.76 19.47
CA SER A 94 6.66 5.52 18.21
C SER A 94 7.53 4.80 17.18
N ILE A 95 6.91 3.94 16.37
CA ILE A 95 7.50 3.26 15.22
C ILE A 95 6.66 3.59 13.98
N VAL A 96 7.31 3.85 12.84
CA VAL A 96 6.63 3.95 11.56
C VAL A 96 6.71 2.61 10.82
N CYS A 97 5.58 2.16 10.24
CA CYS A 97 5.48 0.94 9.43
C CYS A 97 5.09 1.31 8.00
N LEU A 98 6.00 1.06 7.05
CA LEU A 98 5.90 1.48 5.65
C LEU A 98 5.91 0.29 4.69
N ARG A 99 5.51 0.56 3.46
CA ARG A 99 5.69 -0.38 2.34
C ARG A 99 7.11 -0.29 1.79
N GLU A 100 7.62 -1.43 1.33
CA GLU A 100 8.82 -1.49 0.52
C GLU A 100 8.50 -1.00 -0.91
N PRO A 101 9.36 -0.15 -1.53
CA PRO A 101 9.13 0.34 -2.88
C PRO A 101 9.42 -0.72 -3.95
N SER A 102 8.65 -0.68 -5.05
CA SER A 102 8.86 -1.50 -6.25
C SER A 102 9.82 -0.80 -7.22
N LEU A 103 10.66 -1.58 -7.91
CA LEU A 103 11.59 -1.06 -8.91
C LEU A 103 10.88 -0.44 -10.11
N GLY A 104 9.74 -1.02 -10.54
CA GLY A 104 9.01 -0.51 -11.69
C GLY A 104 8.64 0.97 -11.57
N PRO A 105 7.91 1.42 -10.54
CA PRO A 105 7.67 2.84 -10.28
C PRO A 105 8.94 3.66 -10.09
N SER A 106 9.97 3.13 -9.41
CA SER A 106 11.22 3.84 -9.13
C SER A 106 11.98 4.19 -10.40
N PHE A 107 12.02 3.31 -11.38
CA PHE A 107 12.64 3.55 -12.69
C PHE A 107 11.66 4.11 -13.74
N GLY A 108 10.36 4.09 -13.46
CA GLY A 108 9.30 4.54 -14.35
C GLY A 108 8.90 5.99 -14.17
N MET A 109 7.89 6.21 -13.37
CA MET A 109 7.26 7.52 -13.28
C MET A 109 7.75 8.39 -12.13
N LYS A 110 8.19 7.85 -11.02
CA LYS A 110 8.69 8.61 -9.86
C LYS A 110 8.77 7.81 -8.56
N GLY A 111 9.78 8.14 -7.78
CA GLY A 111 9.78 8.21 -6.34
C GLY A 111 9.66 6.88 -5.63
N GLY A 112 10.73 6.55 -4.93
CA GLY A 112 10.73 5.53 -3.92
C GLY A 112 9.76 5.84 -2.76
N ALA A 113 9.59 4.89 -1.85
CA ALA A 113 8.74 5.03 -0.68
C ALA A 113 9.53 5.37 0.60
N ALA A 114 10.66 6.09 0.47
CA ALA A 114 11.53 6.41 1.60
C ALA A 114 11.16 7.72 2.33
N GLY A 115 10.19 8.47 1.83
CA GLY A 115 9.89 9.83 2.30
C GLY A 115 10.60 10.89 1.48
N GLY A 116 10.80 12.09 2.01
CA GLY A 116 11.48 13.20 1.33
C GLY A 116 11.93 14.30 2.29
N GLY A 117 12.89 15.14 1.85
CA GLY A 117 13.49 16.16 2.69
C GLY A 117 14.10 15.58 3.97
N TYR A 118 13.83 16.22 5.08
CA TYR A 118 14.30 15.78 6.40
C TYR A 118 13.36 14.75 7.08
N ALA A 119 12.32 14.28 6.40
CA ALA A 119 11.45 13.21 6.86
C ALA A 119 11.58 11.97 5.96
N GLN A 120 12.69 11.25 6.11
CA GLN A 120 13.05 10.06 5.33
C GLN A 120 13.42 8.89 6.22
N VAL A 121 13.27 7.68 5.68
CA VAL A 121 13.89 6.45 6.20
C VAL A 121 15.19 6.17 5.47
N VAL A 122 16.19 5.69 6.20
CA VAL A 122 17.54 5.41 5.69
C VAL A 122 18.00 4.01 6.10
N PRO A 123 18.84 3.35 5.26
CA PRO A 123 19.55 3.82 4.07
C PRO A 123 18.66 3.88 2.80
N MET A 124 18.44 5.08 2.28
CA MET A 124 17.45 5.34 1.22
C MET A 124 17.75 4.58 -0.08
N GLU A 125 19.01 4.56 -0.52
CA GLU A 125 19.40 3.91 -1.77
C GLU A 125 19.13 2.39 -1.73
N GLN A 126 19.48 1.72 -0.62
CA GLN A 126 19.22 0.29 -0.43
C GLN A 126 17.72 -0.01 -0.38
N ILE A 127 16.96 0.81 0.33
CA ILE A 127 15.50 0.66 0.44
C ILE A 127 14.82 0.75 -0.94
N ASN A 128 15.26 1.70 -1.78
CA ASN A 128 14.64 1.95 -3.09
C ASN A 128 15.12 1.01 -4.20
N LEU A 129 16.19 0.27 -4.01
CA LEU A 129 16.76 -0.64 -5.02
C LEU A 129 16.63 -2.11 -4.57
N HIS A 130 17.62 -2.62 -3.87
CA HIS A 130 17.65 -3.99 -3.36
C HIS A 130 17.79 -3.96 -1.84
N PHE A 131 16.65 -3.99 -1.15
CA PHE A 131 16.62 -3.81 0.31
C PHE A 131 17.14 -5.06 1.03
N THR A 132 16.30 -6.09 1.17
CA THR A 132 16.65 -7.34 1.85
C THR A 132 16.34 -8.59 1.02
N GLY A 133 15.91 -8.41 -0.22
CA GLY A 133 15.59 -9.49 -1.15
C GLY A 133 14.16 -10.00 -1.07
N ASP A 134 13.27 -9.35 -0.32
CA ASP A 134 11.88 -9.81 -0.13
C ASP A 134 11.12 -9.83 -1.45
N PHE A 135 11.28 -8.82 -2.30
CA PHE A 135 10.62 -8.79 -3.62
C PHE A 135 11.16 -9.85 -4.57
N HIS A 136 12.46 -10.14 -4.52
CA HIS A 136 13.03 -11.26 -5.26
C HIS A 136 12.43 -12.59 -4.81
N ALA A 137 12.28 -12.81 -3.50
CA ALA A 137 11.67 -14.02 -2.95
C ALA A 137 10.20 -14.17 -3.39
N ILE A 138 9.43 -13.08 -3.35
CA ILE A 138 8.03 -13.05 -3.80
C ILE A 138 7.94 -13.36 -5.30
N THR A 139 8.78 -12.72 -6.13
CA THR A 139 8.85 -12.97 -7.57
C THR A 139 9.21 -14.42 -7.86
N SER A 140 10.20 -14.98 -7.16
CA SER A 140 10.65 -16.36 -7.33
C SER A 140 9.57 -17.36 -6.94
N ALA A 141 8.90 -17.18 -5.80
CA ALA A 141 7.81 -18.04 -5.36
C ALA A 141 6.63 -18.01 -6.34
N HIS A 142 6.26 -16.82 -6.82
CA HIS A 142 5.20 -16.66 -7.80
C HIS A 142 5.51 -17.39 -9.11
N ASN A 143 6.71 -17.19 -9.66
CA ASN A 143 7.12 -17.79 -10.93
C ASN A 143 7.37 -19.29 -10.81
N LEU A 144 7.74 -19.80 -9.63
CA LEU A 144 7.79 -21.25 -9.38
C LEU A 144 6.41 -21.88 -9.59
N LEU A 145 5.34 -21.27 -9.10
CA LEU A 145 3.98 -21.78 -9.32
C LEU A 145 3.63 -21.77 -10.81
N SER A 146 3.97 -20.73 -11.56
CA SER A 146 3.79 -20.68 -13.02
C SER A 146 4.52 -21.82 -13.73
N ALA A 147 5.76 -22.10 -13.33
CA ALA A 147 6.56 -23.19 -13.87
C ALA A 147 5.96 -24.56 -13.53
N LEU A 148 5.45 -24.76 -12.32
CA LEU A 148 4.81 -26.00 -11.89
C LEU A 148 3.50 -26.27 -12.66
N ILE A 149 2.72 -25.25 -13.01
CA ILE A 149 1.52 -25.39 -13.85
C ILE A 149 1.90 -25.93 -15.22
N ASP A 150 2.84 -25.27 -15.91
CA ASP A 150 3.27 -25.70 -17.25
C ASP A 150 3.96 -27.07 -17.23
N ASN A 151 4.74 -27.37 -16.20
CA ASN A 151 5.36 -28.68 -16.00
C ASN A 151 4.31 -29.79 -15.79
N HIS A 152 3.25 -29.53 -15.02
CA HIS A 152 2.15 -30.48 -14.82
C HIS A 152 1.43 -30.80 -16.14
N ILE A 153 1.18 -29.77 -16.96
CA ILE A 153 0.55 -29.94 -18.28
C ILE A 153 1.47 -30.77 -19.21
N TYR A 154 2.77 -30.45 -19.21
CA TYR A 154 3.78 -31.15 -20.01
C TYR A 154 3.83 -32.67 -19.71
N TRP A 155 3.78 -33.05 -18.43
CA TRP A 155 3.88 -34.47 -18.00
C TRP A 155 2.52 -35.16 -17.85
N GLY A 156 1.53 -34.77 -18.65
CA GLY A 156 0.28 -35.54 -18.85
C GLY A 156 -0.95 -34.98 -18.16
N ASN A 157 -0.89 -33.81 -17.57
CA ASN A 157 -2.05 -33.00 -17.10
C ASN A 157 -3.09 -33.82 -16.30
N LYS A 158 -2.66 -34.58 -15.29
CA LYS A 158 -3.54 -35.46 -14.49
C LYS A 158 -4.69 -34.70 -13.78
N LEU A 159 -4.58 -33.40 -13.57
CA LEU A 159 -5.62 -32.57 -12.98
C LEU A 159 -6.64 -32.07 -14.02
N ASP A 160 -6.52 -32.47 -15.28
CA ASP A 160 -7.39 -32.06 -16.39
C ASP A 160 -7.52 -30.52 -16.53
N ILE A 161 -6.42 -29.78 -16.34
CA ILE A 161 -6.39 -28.35 -16.52
C ILE A 161 -6.74 -27.99 -17.97
N ASP A 162 -7.77 -27.16 -18.16
CA ASP A 162 -8.01 -26.53 -19.46
C ASP A 162 -7.01 -25.40 -19.66
N VAL A 163 -6.07 -25.56 -20.59
CA VAL A 163 -4.99 -24.60 -20.86
C VAL A 163 -5.50 -23.18 -21.21
N ARG A 164 -6.77 -23.07 -21.66
CA ARG A 164 -7.44 -21.78 -21.95
C ARG A 164 -8.03 -21.14 -20.69
N ARG A 165 -8.00 -21.84 -19.56
CA ARG A 165 -8.60 -21.43 -18.28
C ARG A 165 -7.58 -21.32 -17.17
N ILE A 166 -6.31 -21.19 -17.51
CA ILE A 166 -5.25 -20.84 -16.56
C ILE A 166 -5.43 -19.35 -16.24
N VAL A 167 -5.57 -19.04 -14.95
CA VAL A 167 -5.77 -17.66 -14.45
C VAL A 167 -4.52 -17.09 -13.80
N TRP A 168 -3.45 -17.86 -13.73
CA TRP A 168 -2.18 -17.52 -13.11
C TRP A 168 -1.18 -17.08 -14.17
N LYS A 169 -0.74 -15.82 -14.10
CA LYS A 169 0.32 -15.25 -14.95
C LYS A 169 1.69 -15.40 -14.29
N ARG A 170 2.72 -14.89 -14.94
CA ARG A 170 4.06 -14.68 -14.38
C ARG A 170 4.18 -13.28 -13.76
N VAL A 171 5.29 -13.00 -13.08
CA VAL A 171 5.54 -11.66 -12.54
C VAL A 171 6.99 -11.22 -12.76
N MET A 172 7.15 -9.90 -12.83
CA MET A 172 8.46 -9.23 -12.82
C MET A 172 8.31 -7.87 -12.11
N ASP A 173 9.29 -7.49 -11.29
CA ASP A 173 9.26 -6.20 -10.59
C ASP A 173 9.86 -5.08 -11.45
N MET A 174 9.27 -4.86 -12.63
CA MET A 174 9.63 -3.78 -13.56
C MET A 174 8.43 -3.39 -14.41
N ASN A 175 8.37 -2.14 -14.86
CA ASN A 175 7.36 -1.67 -15.79
C ASN A 175 7.72 -2.08 -17.22
N ASP A 176 7.00 -3.05 -17.78
CA ASP A 176 7.21 -3.47 -19.17
C ASP A 176 5.88 -3.82 -19.86
N ARG A 177 5.39 -2.88 -20.70
CA ARG A 177 4.12 -3.08 -21.43
C ARG A 177 4.17 -4.22 -22.46
N SER A 178 5.36 -4.60 -22.91
CA SER A 178 5.52 -5.67 -23.91
C SER A 178 5.23 -7.05 -23.35
N LEU A 179 5.25 -7.19 -22.01
CA LEU A 179 5.02 -8.45 -21.33
C LEU A 179 3.57 -8.66 -20.88
N ARG A 180 2.64 -7.74 -21.16
CA ARG A 180 1.24 -7.86 -20.74
C ARG A 180 0.56 -9.11 -21.25
N GLU A 181 0.82 -9.44 -22.52
CA GLU A 181 0.30 -10.61 -23.23
C GLU A 181 1.39 -11.16 -24.13
N ILE A 182 1.73 -12.43 -23.94
CA ILE A 182 2.80 -13.13 -24.67
C ILE A 182 2.34 -14.54 -25.02
N ASN A 183 3.01 -15.14 -25.99
CA ASN A 183 2.90 -16.57 -26.25
C ASN A 183 4.12 -17.30 -25.67
N ILE A 184 3.87 -18.36 -24.93
CA ILE A 184 4.91 -19.20 -24.32
C ILE A 184 4.93 -20.60 -24.89
N ASN A 185 5.96 -21.37 -24.54
CA ASN A 185 6.17 -22.76 -24.97
C ASN A 185 6.32 -22.92 -26.50
N LEU A 186 6.83 -21.89 -27.20
CA LEU A 186 7.18 -21.98 -28.62
C LEU A 186 8.46 -22.80 -28.81
N GLY A 187 8.70 -23.28 -30.02
CA GLY A 187 9.92 -24.06 -30.36
C GLY A 187 9.73 -25.57 -30.43
N GLY A 188 8.49 -26.05 -30.46
CA GLY A 188 8.13 -27.44 -30.65
C GLY A 188 7.79 -28.22 -29.40
N ILE A 189 7.49 -29.51 -29.53
CA ILE A 189 6.91 -30.34 -28.47
C ILE A 189 7.79 -30.48 -27.22
N ALA A 190 9.09 -30.33 -27.37
CA ALA A 190 10.04 -30.41 -26.25
C ALA A 190 9.90 -29.22 -25.25
N ASN A 191 9.28 -28.12 -25.69
CA ASN A 191 9.11 -26.91 -24.85
C ASN A 191 7.72 -26.83 -24.18
N GLY A 192 6.85 -27.79 -24.43
CA GLY A 192 5.54 -27.87 -23.81
C GLY A 192 4.39 -27.48 -24.73
N PHE A 193 3.28 -27.06 -24.15
CA PHE A 193 2.04 -26.75 -24.86
C PHE A 193 1.94 -25.23 -25.11
N PRO A 194 1.95 -24.77 -26.38
CA PRO A 194 1.84 -23.34 -26.69
C PRO A 194 0.54 -22.75 -26.14
N ARG A 195 0.64 -21.63 -25.42
CA ARG A 195 -0.51 -20.91 -24.88
C ARG A 195 -0.22 -19.41 -24.71
N GLU A 196 -1.28 -18.64 -24.57
CA GLU A 196 -1.19 -17.28 -24.10
C GLU A 196 -0.81 -17.22 -22.61
N ASP A 197 -0.02 -16.25 -22.24
CA ASP A 197 0.38 -15.92 -20.89
C ASP A 197 0.66 -14.41 -20.81
N GLY A 198 1.17 -13.94 -19.70
CA GLY A 198 1.61 -12.56 -19.51
C GLY A 198 2.34 -12.40 -18.20
N PHE A 199 2.75 -11.16 -17.94
CA PHE A 199 3.35 -10.77 -16.67
C PHE A 199 2.51 -9.70 -16.00
N ASP A 200 2.35 -9.84 -14.69
CA ASP A 200 1.96 -8.74 -13.81
C ASP A 200 3.20 -8.19 -13.12
N ILE A 201 3.16 -6.96 -12.62
CA ILE A 201 4.23 -6.45 -11.76
C ILE A 201 4.13 -7.14 -10.39
N THR A 202 5.27 -7.47 -9.78
CA THR A 202 5.34 -8.24 -8.52
C THR A 202 4.41 -7.68 -7.43
N VAL A 203 4.31 -6.36 -7.32
CA VAL A 203 3.47 -5.66 -6.32
C VAL A 203 1.95 -5.73 -6.60
N ALA A 204 1.55 -6.20 -7.78
CA ALA A 204 0.15 -6.47 -8.13
C ALA A 204 -0.22 -7.95 -7.96
N SER A 205 0.73 -8.81 -7.61
CA SER A 205 0.53 -10.26 -7.51
C SER A 205 -0.30 -10.66 -6.29
N GLU A 206 -0.98 -11.80 -6.41
CA GLU A 206 -1.67 -12.40 -5.26
C GLU A 206 -0.68 -12.86 -4.19
N ILE A 207 0.54 -13.31 -4.56
CA ILE A 207 1.58 -13.67 -3.57
C ILE A 207 1.97 -12.46 -2.71
N MET A 208 2.12 -11.28 -3.29
CA MET A 208 2.37 -10.05 -2.52
C MET A 208 1.22 -9.76 -1.54
N ALA A 209 -0.02 -9.93 -1.98
CA ALA A 209 -1.20 -9.73 -1.12
C ALA A 209 -1.26 -10.76 0.02
N ILE A 210 -1.05 -12.04 -0.30
CA ILE A 210 -0.97 -13.14 0.70
C ILE A 210 0.13 -12.85 1.72
N PHE A 211 1.34 -12.54 1.25
CA PHE A 211 2.48 -12.20 2.08
C PHE A 211 2.16 -11.06 3.08
N CYS A 212 1.48 -10.02 2.60
CA CYS A 212 1.11 -8.88 3.45
C CYS A 212 -0.08 -9.15 4.39
N LEU A 213 -0.92 -10.14 4.12
CA LEU A 213 -2.08 -10.48 4.95
C LEU A 213 -1.85 -11.68 5.87
N SER A 214 -0.76 -12.42 5.71
CA SER A 214 -0.41 -13.56 6.54
C SER A 214 0.01 -13.14 7.96
N ASN A 215 -0.32 -13.97 8.94
CA ASN A 215 0.02 -13.75 10.34
C ASN A 215 1.34 -14.44 10.75
N ASP A 216 1.66 -15.56 10.10
CA ASP A 216 2.83 -16.40 10.36
C ASP A 216 3.11 -17.30 9.14
N LEU A 217 4.09 -18.21 9.27
CA LEU A 217 4.45 -19.14 8.18
C LEU A 217 3.39 -20.19 7.89
N GLU A 218 2.65 -20.65 8.89
CA GLU A 218 1.59 -21.64 8.72
C GLU A 218 0.40 -21.03 7.96
N ASP A 219 -0.03 -19.82 8.34
CA ASP A 219 -1.06 -19.06 7.64
C ASP A 219 -0.61 -18.73 6.19
N LEU A 220 0.67 -18.38 5.99
CA LEU A 220 1.25 -18.15 4.66
C LEU A 220 1.14 -19.40 3.79
N GLU A 221 1.57 -20.57 4.27
CA GLU A 221 1.52 -21.84 3.52
C GLU A 221 0.08 -22.23 3.17
N LYS A 222 -0.83 -22.13 4.15
CA LYS A 222 -2.25 -22.41 3.95
C LYS A 222 -2.86 -21.52 2.87
N ARG A 223 -2.59 -20.20 2.92
CA ARG A 223 -3.10 -19.24 1.93
C ARG A 223 -2.55 -19.52 0.55
N ILE A 224 -1.25 -19.79 0.42
CA ILE A 224 -0.64 -20.18 -0.85
C ILE A 224 -1.29 -21.43 -1.42
N GLY A 225 -1.53 -22.44 -0.58
CA GLY A 225 -2.21 -23.66 -1.00
C GLY A 225 -3.62 -23.45 -1.58
N ASN A 226 -4.30 -22.40 -1.13
CA ASN A 226 -5.67 -22.08 -1.55
C ASN A 226 -5.75 -21.17 -2.79
N ILE A 227 -4.63 -20.78 -3.40
CA ILE A 227 -4.62 -20.00 -4.65
C ILE A 227 -5.31 -20.80 -5.75
N THR A 228 -6.30 -20.20 -6.41
CA THR A 228 -6.90 -20.76 -7.63
C THR A 228 -5.98 -20.47 -8.81
N ILE A 229 -5.48 -21.50 -9.47
CA ILE A 229 -4.49 -21.39 -10.56
C ILE A 229 -5.10 -21.57 -11.95
N ALA A 230 -6.14 -22.37 -12.04
CA ALA A 230 -6.79 -22.73 -13.29
C ALA A 230 -8.18 -23.34 -13.03
N TYR A 231 -8.86 -23.66 -14.10
CA TYR A 231 -10.10 -24.47 -14.08
C TYR A 231 -9.96 -25.66 -15.03
N THR A 232 -10.63 -26.76 -14.69
CA THR A 232 -10.79 -27.93 -15.58
C THR A 232 -11.75 -27.59 -16.73
N ARG A 233 -11.89 -28.50 -17.72
CA ARG A 233 -12.90 -28.38 -18.79
C ARG A 233 -14.32 -28.27 -18.22
N ASP A 234 -14.60 -29.00 -17.15
CA ASP A 234 -15.88 -28.94 -16.42
C ASP A 234 -16.02 -27.73 -15.48
N LYS A 235 -15.10 -26.76 -15.59
CA LYS A 235 -15.08 -25.52 -14.79
C LYS A 235 -14.86 -25.71 -13.28
N LYS A 236 -14.30 -26.84 -12.85
CA LYS A 236 -13.91 -27.05 -11.46
C LYS A 236 -12.60 -26.32 -11.19
N PRO A 237 -12.47 -25.60 -10.06
CA PRO A 237 -11.24 -24.90 -9.71
C PRO A 237 -10.11 -25.90 -9.43
N VAL A 238 -8.90 -25.54 -9.83
CA VAL A 238 -7.66 -26.22 -9.49
C VAL A 238 -6.82 -25.28 -8.64
N TYR A 239 -6.29 -25.78 -7.54
CA TYR A 239 -5.59 -24.99 -6.54
C TYR A 239 -4.08 -25.28 -6.54
N ALA A 240 -3.28 -24.35 -6.02
CA ALA A 240 -1.83 -24.54 -5.87
C ALA A 240 -1.47 -25.78 -5.03
N LYS A 241 -2.27 -26.12 -4.02
CA LYS A 241 -2.12 -27.35 -3.21
C LYS A 241 -2.28 -28.64 -4.02
N ASP A 242 -3.06 -28.63 -5.10
CA ASP A 242 -3.25 -29.81 -5.96
C ASP A 242 -1.96 -30.14 -6.72
N LEU A 243 -1.09 -29.13 -6.93
CA LEU A 243 0.27 -29.27 -7.43
C LEU A 243 1.33 -29.45 -6.33
N LYS A 244 0.92 -29.47 -5.06
CA LYS A 244 1.82 -29.46 -3.88
C LYS A 244 2.82 -28.29 -3.89
N ALA A 245 2.40 -27.14 -4.44
CA ALA A 245 3.25 -25.99 -4.65
C ALA A 245 3.48 -25.16 -3.38
N GLN A 246 2.57 -25.23 -2.40
CA GLN A 246 2.62 -24.38 -1.20
C GLN A 246 3.91 -24.56 -0.39
N GLY A 247 4.37 -25.80 -0.19
CA GLY A 247 5.60 -26.07 0.58
C GLY A 247 6.84 -25.39 0.00
N PRO A 248 7.25 -25.69 -1.26
CA PRO A 248 8.43 -25.06 -1.85
C PRO A 248 8.30 -23.54 -2.00
N MET A 249 7.09 -23.00 -2.24
CA MET A 249 6.87 -21.57 -2.28
C MET A 249 7.07 -20.93 -0.91
N THR A 250 6.59 -21.56 0.16
CA THR A 250 6.80 -21.09 1.54
C THR A 250 8.29 -21.13 1.92
N VAL A 251 9.04 -22.14 1.47
CA VAL A 251 10.50 -22.19 1.67
C VAL A 251 11.20 -20.97 1.05
N LEU A 252 10.81 -20.56 -0.16
CA LEU A 252 11.36 -19.35 -0.80
C LEU A 252 11.02 -18.08 -0.03
N LEU A 253 9.89 -18.03 0.67
CA LEU A 253 9.40 -16.86 1.40
C LEU A 253 9.80 -16.85 2.88
N LYS A 254 10.40 -17.92 3.40
CA LYS A 254 10.69 -18.13 4.83
C LYS A 254 11.43 -16.97 5.48
N ASP A 255 12.46 -16.45 4.82
CA ASP A 255 13.26 -15.35 5.37
C ASP A 255 12.64 -13.99 5.04
N ALA A 256 11.97 -13.89 3.88
CA ALA A 256 11.30 -12.67 3.47
C ALA A 256 10.17 -12.25 4.44
N ILE A 257 9.40 -13.22 4.97
CA ILE A 257 8.23 -12.94 5.82
C ILE A 257 8.57 -12.24 7.15
N ARG A 258 9.84 -12.25 7.56
CA ARG A 258 10.32 -11.55 8.75
C ARG A 258 10.41 -10.04 8.48
N PRO A 259 9.81 -9.17 9.32
CA PRO A 259 9.79 -7.74 9.07
C PRO A 259 11.18 -7.10 9.17
N ASN A 260 11.43 -6.12 8.30
CA ASN A 260 12.69 -5.40 8.22
C ASN A 260 12.65 -4.15 9.11
N VAL A 261 13.61 -4.01 10.01
CA VAL A 261 13.81 -2.81 10.82
C VAL A 261 14.96 -1.98 10.28
N THR A 262 14.75 -0.69 10.22
CA THR A 262 15.72 0.35 9.88
C THR A 262 15.43 1.61 10.70
N GLN A 263 15.82 2.80 10.23
CA GLN A 263 15.70 4.03 11.00
C GLN A 263 15.30 5.23 10.13
N THR A 264 14.72 6.24 10.77
CA THR A 264 14.53 7.56 10.16
C THR A 264 15.83 8.38 10.20
N LEU A 265 15.87 9.51 9.49
CA LEU A 265 16.99 10.48 9.60
C LEU A 265 17.24 10.94 11.05
N GLU A 266 16.22 10.93 11.89
CA GLU A 266 16.33 11.27 13.32
C GLU A 266 16.63 10.05 14.21
N ASN A 267 17.04 8.92 13.60
CA ASN A 267 17.38 7.67 14.27
C ASN A 267 16.23 7.06 15.08
N ASN A 268 14.99 7.29 14.68
CA ASN A 268 13.84 6.59 15.23
C ASN A 268 13.58 5.29 14.46
N PRO A 269 13.04 4.25 15.10
CA PRO A 269 12.83 2.96 14.46
C PRO A 269 11.75 3.05 13.37
N ALA A 270 12.01 2.35 12.27
CA ALA A 270 11.11 2.18 11.15
C ALA A 270 11.07 0.71 10.71
N ILE A 271 9.89 0.19 10.41
CA ILE A 271 9.68 -1.14 9.85
C ILE A 271 9.21 -0.99 8.41
N ILE A 272 9.93 -1.63 7.47
CA ILE A 272 9.58 -1.61 6.05
C ILE A 272 9.36 -3.05 5.59
N HIS A 273 8.14 -3.40 5.14
CA HIS A 273 7.83 -4.78 4.83
C HIS A 273 6.62 -4.94 3.92
N GLY A 274 6.81 -5.60 2.77
CA GLY A 274 5.81 -5.79 1.74
C GLY A 274 5.40 -4.50 1.04
N GLY A 275 4.77 -4.59 -0.13
CA GLY A 275 4.48 -3.42 -0.95
C GLY A 275 3.34 -3.58 -1.95
N PRO A 276 2.15 -4.09 -1.57
CA PRO A 276 1.07 -4.29 -2.52
C PRO A 276 0.53 -2.96 -3.05
N PHE A 277 0.17 -2.93 -4.34
CA PHE A 277 -0.48 -1.75 -4.93
C PHE A 277 -1.86 -1.50 -4.32
N ALA A 278 -2.23 -0.21 -4.16
CA ALA A 278 -3.49 0.19 -3.57
C ALA A 278 -4.65 0.28 -4.57
N ASN A 279 -4.39 0.22 -5.86
CA ASN A 279 -5.42 0.25 -6.90
C ASN A 279 -5.87 -1.14 -7.38
N ILE A 280 -5.23 -2.22 -6.92
CA ILE A 280 -5.61 -3.60 -7.26
C ILE A 280 -5.48 -4.58 -6.09
N ALA A 281 -4.81 -4.18 -5.02
CA ALA A 281 -4.71 -4.92 -3.77
C ALA A 281 -5.00 -3.99 -2.59
N HIS A 282 -4.77 -4.42 -1.35
CA HIS A 282 -5.11 -3.64 -0.16
C HIS A 282 -4.18 -2.45 0.13
N GLY A 283 -3.03 -2.35 -0.56
CA GLY A 283 -2.22 -1.13 -0.60
C GLY A 283 -1.55 -0.70 0.71
N CYS A 284 -1.27 -1.64 1.61
CA CYS A 284 -0.69 -1.39 2.92
C CYS A 284 0.48 -2.34 3.18
N ASN A 285 1.39 -1.97 4.09
CA ASN A 285 2.44 -2.87 4.57
C ASN A 285 1.85 -4.14 5.21
N SER A 286 2.71 -5.11 5.54
CA SER A 286 2.26 -6.40 6.07
C SER A 286 1.56 -6.31 7.43
N VAL A 287 0.70 -7.27 7.71
CA VAL A 287 0.07 -7.49 9.03
C VAL A 287 1.13 -7.77 10.09
N ILE A 288 2.11 -8.61 9.76
CA ILE A 288 3.21 -8.95 10.68
C ILE A 288 3.98 -7.69 11.09
N ALA A 289 4.35 -6.81 10.13
CA ALA A 289 5.04 -5.57 10.43
C ALA A 289 4.23 -4.64 11.35
N THR A 290 2.94 -4.47 11.06
CA THR A 290 2.06 -3.63 11.90
C THR A 290 1.90 -4.22 13.30
N LYS A 291 1.68 -5.53 13.44
CA LYS A 291 1.59 -6.20 14.74
C LYS A 291 2.91 -6.14 15.51
N THR A 292 4.04 -6.32 14.83
CA THR A 292 5.38 -6.14 15.43
C THR A 292 5.52 -4.74 16.02
N GLY A 293 5.22 -3.71 15.25
CA GLY A 293 5.24 -2.33 15.74
C GLY A 293 4.37 -2.13 16.97
N LEU A 294 3.12 -2.65 16.96
CA LEU A 294 2.18 -2.54 18.08
C LEU A 294 2.69 -3.23 19.35
N LYS A 295 3.48 -4.29 19.23
CA LYS A 295 4.10 -4.97 20.39
C LYS A 295 5.36 -4.26 20.89
N LEU A 296 6.04 -3.51 20.06
CA LEU A 296 7.34 -2.91 20.38
C LEU A 296 7.27 -1.43 20.78
N ALA A 297 6.18 -0.72 20.45
CA ALA A 297 6.04 0.70 20.74
C ALA A 297 4.64 1.06 21.29
N ASP A 298 4.55 2.26 21.89
CA ASP A 298 3.27 2.78 22.40
C ASP A 298 2.39 3.33 21.27
N TYR A 299 3.02 3.77 20.17
CA TYR A 299 2.36 4.28 18.97
C TYR A 299 2.96 3.66 17.72
N VAL A 300 2.09 3.31 16.78
CA VAL A 300 2.47 2.85 15.45
C VAL A 300 1.84 3.74 14.41
N VAL A 301 2.68 4.38 13.60
CA VAL A 301 2.25 5.14 12.43
C VAL A 301 2.37 4.24 11.21
N THR A 302 1.29 4.02 10.49
CA THR A 302 1.29 3.27 9.23
C THR A 302 0.57 4.05 8.15
N GLU A 303 0.73 3.66 6.89
CA GLU A 303 0.10 4.35 5.77
C GLU A 303 -0.74 3.43 4.89
N ALA A 304 -1.69 4.01 4.16
CA ALA A 304 -2.42 3.37 3.07
C ALA A 304 -2.19 4.12 1.76
N GLY A 305 -2.05 3.39 0.67
CA GLY A 305 -1.75 3.97 -0.65
C GLY A 305 -2.90 4.79 -1.22
N PHE A 306 -2.58 5.79 -2.04
CA PHE A 306 -3.53 6.72 -2.69
C PHE A 306 -4.40 7.52 -1.70
N GLY A 307 -5.64 7.86 -2.10
CA GLY A 307 -6.59 8.57 -1.27
C GLY A 307 -7.35 7.67 -0.28
N ALA A 308 -8.03 8.29 0.67
CA ALA A 308 -8.76 7.58 1.70
C ALA A 308 -9.93 6.74 1.13
N ASP A 309 -10.43 7.11 -0.02
CA ASP A 309 -11.48 6.37 -0.75
C ASP A 309 -11.02 5.00 -1.29
N LEU A 310 -9.72 4.82 -1.50
CA LEU A 310 -9.13 3.56 -1.96
C LEU A 310 -8.28 2.90 -0.87
N GLY A 311 -7.21 3.56 -0.43
CA GLY A 311 -6.26 2.97 0.48
C GLY A 311 -6.80 2.80 1.88
N ALA A 312 -7.41 3.85 2.48
CA ALA A 312 -7.93 3.74 3.84
C ALA A 312 -9.15 2.81 3.90
N GLU A 313 -10.05 2.84 2.91
CA GLU A 313 -11.18 1.90 2.84
C GLU A 313 -10.67 0.45 2.88
N LYS A 314 -9.68 0.09 2.04
CA LYS A 314 -9.11 -1.27 2.01
C LYS A 314 -8.33 -1.63 3.26
N PHE A 315 -7.63 -0.66 3.85
CA PHE A 315 -6.99 -0.87 5.14
C PHE A 315 -8.01 -1.26 6.21
N LEU A 316 -9.14 -0.54 6.25
CA LEU A 316 -10.19 -0.75 7.25
C LEU A 316 -11.01 -2.01 6.96
N ASP A 317 -11.53 -2.18 5.75
CA ASP A 317 -12.42 -3.30 5.41
C ASP A 317 -11.71 -4.59 5.02
N ILE A 318 -10.44 -4.55 4.61
CA ILE A 318 -9.68 -5.78 4.28
C ILE A 318 -8.64 -6.07 5.37
N LYS A 319 -7.63 -5.22 5.54
CA LYS A 319 -6.52 -5.49 6.45
C LYS A 319 -6.98 -5.60 7.91
N CYS A 320 -7.74 -4.63 8.40
CA CYS A 320 -8.25 -4.66 9.78
C CYS A 320 -9.20 -5.83 10.03
N ARG A 321 -10.06 -6.14 9.05
CA ARG A 321 -10.99 -7.29 9.14
C ARG A 321 -10.25 -8.61 9.25
N LYS A 322 -9.22 -8.82 8.43
CA LYS A 322 -8.44 -10.08 8.38
C LYS A 322 -7.48 -10.25 9.56
N SER A 323 -7.03 -9.17 10.17
CA SER A 323 -6.01 -9.19 11.22
C SER A 323 -6.50 -8.76 12.61
N ASN A 324 -7.79 -8.42 12.74
CA ASN A 324 -8.42 -7.89 13.95
C ASN A 324 -7.73 -6.61 14.48
N LEU A 325 -7.16 -5.81 13.58
CA LEU A 325 -6.60 -4.51 13.91
C LEU A 325 -7.71 -3.46 14.09
N LYS A 326 -7.49 -2.49 14.99
CA LYS A 326 -8.42 -1.39 15.25
C LYS A 326 -7.63 -0.09 15.32
N PRO A 327 -7.73 0.81 14.33
CA PRO A 327 -7.04 2.09 14.38
C PRO A 327 -7.65 2.99 15.46
N ASN A 328 -6.76 3.74 16.14
CA ASN A 328 -7.15 4.71 17.17
C ASN A 328 -7.38 6.10 16.57
N CYS A 329 -6.70 6.42 15.46
CA CYS A 329 -6.80 7.70 14.77
C CYS A 329 -6.47 7.52 13.28
N VAL A 330 -7.08 8.33 12.44
CA VAL A 330 -6.72 8.48 11.01
C VAL A 330 -6.25 9.90 10.76
N VAL A 331 -5.10 10.05 10.13
CA VAL A 331 -4.55 11.33 9.68
C VAL A 331 -4.74 11.44 8.18
N ILE A 332 -5.47 12.46 7.73
CA ILE A 332 -5.66 12.76 6.31
C ILE A 332 -4.66 13.84 5.90
N VAL A 333 -3.75 13.52 5.02
CA VAL A 333 -2.80 14.48 4.43
C VAL A 333 -3.51 15.28 3.35
N ALA A 334 -3.46 16.59 3.48
CA ALA A 334 -3.97 17.52 2.49
C ALA A 334 -2.86 18.48 2.02
N THR A 335 -2.87 18.85 0.74
CA THR A 335 -1.96 19.85 0.19
C THR A 335 -2.76 20.96 -0.49
N ILE A 336 -2.31 22.20 -0.33
CA ILE A 336 -2.92 23.36 -0.96
C ILE A 336 -3.00 23.19 -2.47
N ARG A 337 -1.91 22.73 -3.09
CA ARG A 337 -1.85 22.52 -4.55
C ARG A 337 -2.85 21.47 -5.06
N ALA A 338 -3.03 20.35 -4.32
CA ALA A 338 -4.00 19.33 -4.72
C ALA A 338 -5.43 19.87 -4.61
N LEU A 339 -5.75 20.58 -3.53
CA LEU A 339 -7.06 21.19 -3.37
C LEU A 339 -7.34 22.27 -4.43
N LYS A 340 -6.36 23.11 -4.79
CA LYS A 340 -6.49 24.04 -5.93
C LYS A 340 -6.76 23.31 -7.25
N MET A 341 -6.07 22.17 -7.51
CA MET A 341 -6.32 21.36 -8.70
C MET A 341 -7.74 20.76 -8.67
N HIS A 342 -8.22 20.29 -7.53
CA HIS A 342 -9.60 19.84 -7.35
C HIS A 342 -10.62 20.98 -7.53
N GLY A 343 -10.21 22.22 -7.28
CA GLY A 343 -10.99 23.44 -7.55
C GLY A 343 -10.88 23.98 -8.97
N GLY A 344 -10.19 23.24 -9.87
CA GLY A 344 -10.13 23.53 -11.31
C GLY A 344 -8.86 24.27 -11.80
N VAL A 345 -7.84 24.46 -10.96
CA VAL A 345 -6.58 25.09 -11.38
C VAL A 345 -5.72 24.11 -12.18
N ALA A 346 -5.18 24.56 -13.31
CA ALA A 346 -4.28 23.76 -14.13
C ALA A 346 -2.93 23.50 -13.41
N LYS A 347 -2.26 22.40 -13.75
CA LYS A 347 -1.01 21.98 -13.10
C LYS A 347 0.07 23.06 -13.08
N ASP A 348 0.23 23.81 -14.16
CA ASP A 348 1.29 24.81 -14.32
C ASP A 348 1.04 26.07 -13.50
N ASP A 349 -0.22 26.33 -13.11
CA ASP A 349 -0.66 27.50 -12.35
C ASP A 349 -0.75 27.25 -10.83
N LEU A 350 -0.53 26.01 -10.37
CA LEU A 350 -0.66 25.62 -8.96
C LEU A 350 0.28 26.40 -8.00
N LYS A 351 1.34 26.98 -8.53
CA LYS A 351 2.31 27.80 -7.77
C LYS A 351 1.79 29.20 -7.41
N ASN A 352 0.70 29.67 -8.05
CA ASN A 352 0.10 30.98 -7.84
C ASN A 352 -0.95 30.91 -6.72
N GLU A 353 -1.05 31.93 -5.88
CA GLU A 353 -2.11 32.05 -4.87
C GLU A 353 -3.49 32.01 -5.56
N ASN A 354 -4.39 31.15 -5.07
CA ASN A 354 -5.76 31.11 -5.53
C ASN A 354 -6.69 30.53 -4.44
N VAL A 355 -7.08 31.41 -3.51
CA VAL A 355 -7.95 31.04 -2.38
C VAL A 355 -9.34 30.59 -2.83
N GLU A 356 -9.89 31.18 -3.91
CA GLU A 356 -11.22 30.81 -4.40
C GLU A 356 -11.24 29.39 -5.00
N ALA A 357 -10.22 29.03 -5.76
CA ALA A 357 -10.09 27.67 -6.27
C ALA A 357 -9.81 26.66 -5.13
N LEU A 358 -9.00 27.06 -4.12
CA LEU A 358 -8.81 26.27 -2.92
C LEU A 358 -10.14 25.95 -2.26
N LYS A 359 -10.96 26.98 -1.99
CA LYS A 359 -12.29 26.82 -1.36
C LYS A 359 -13.20 25.88 -2.15
N LYS A 360 -13.22 25.98 -3.49
CA LYS A 360 -13.95 25.04 -4.36
C LYS A 360 -13.46 23.60 -4.24
N GLY A 361 -12.16 23.41 -4.04
CA GLY A 361 -11.55 22.09 -3.93
C GLY A 361 -11.70 21.43 -2.54
N LEU A 362 -12.02 22.21 -1.49
CA LEU A 362 -12.18 21.71 -0.12
C LEU A 362 -13.25 20.62 0.01
N VAL A 363 -14.24 20.57 -0.90
CA VAL A 363 -15.24 19.50 -0.96
C VAL A 363 -14.61 18.11 -1.12
N ASN A 364 -13.40 18.02 -1.69
CA ASN A 364 -12.67 16.74 -1.78
C ASN A 364 -12.18 16.29 -0.38
N LEU A 365 -11.60 17.20 0.38
CA LEU A 365 -11.18 16.93 1.76
C LEU A 365 -12.37 16.60 2.65
N GLU A 366 -13.46 17.37 2.56
CA GLU A 366 -14.70 17.13 3.32
C GLU A 366 -15.20 15.70 3.12
N ARG A 367 -15.30 15.25 1.85
CA ARG A 367 -15.75 13.89 1.54
C ARG A 367 -14.83 12.83 2.14
N HIS A 368 -13.52 13.01 2.12
CA HIS A 368 -12.59 12.08 2.74
C HIS A 368 -12.76 12.04 4.27
N ILE A 369 -12.96 13.19 4.92
CA ILE A 369 -13.26 13.27 6.36
C ILE A 369 -14.55 12.54 6.69
N GLU A 370 -15.63 12.78 5.93
CA GLU A 370 -16.91 12.08 6.09
C GLU A 370 -16.76 10.57 5.94
N ASN A 371 -16.05 10.12 4.91
CA ASN A 371 -15.82 8.72 4.64
C ASN A 371 -15.11 8.02 5.80
N VAL A 372 -14.05 8.62 6.37
CA VAL A 372 -13.35 8.06 7.52
C VAL A 372 -14.24 8.05 8.77
N LYS A 373 -15.00 9.11 9.01
CA LYS A 373 -15.94 9.19 10.15
C LYS A 373 -17.00 8.07 10.13
N LYS A 374 -17.37 7.53 8.96
CA LYS A 374 -18.30 6.39 8.83
C LYS A 374 -17.77 5.12 9.48
N PHE A 375 -16.46 4.94 9.53
CA PHE A 375 -15.82 3.82 10.21
C PHE A 375 -15.71 4.03 11.74
N GLY A 376 -16.16 5.18 12.25
CA GLY A 376 -16.16 5.47 13.68
C GLY A 376 -14.77 5.75 14.26
N VAL A 377 -13.82 6.20 13.45
CA VAL A 377 -12.44 6.51 13.85
C VAL A 377 -12.23 8.02 13.93
N PRO A 378 -11.61 8.56 14.99
CA PRO A 378 -11.23 9.96 15.06
C PRO A 378 -10.31 10.40 13.92
N VAL A 379 -10.50 11.62 13.42
CA VAL A 379 -9.78 12.18 12.26
C VAL A 379 -8.97 13.41 12.67
N ALA A 380 -7.72 13.47 12.22
CA ALA A 380 -6.90 14.67 12.19
C ALA A 380 -6.51 15.00 10.75
N VAL A 381 -6.25 16.26 10.44
CA VAL A 381 -5.77 16.68 9.12
C VAL A 381 -4.34 17.21 9.23
N ALA A 382 -3.45 16.67 8.39
CA ALA A 382 -2.09 17.17 8.23
C ALA A 382 -2.02 18.03 6.96
N VAL A 383 -1.80 19.33 7.12
CA VAL A 383 -1.55 20.26 6.01
C VAL A 383 -0.08 20.17 5.64
N ASN A 384 0.25 19.38 4.62
CA ASN A 384 1.63 19.23 4.14
C ASN A 384 2.03 20.49 3.37
N HIS A 385 2.84 21.32 4.01
CA HIS A 385 3.23 22.64 3.52
C HIS A 385 4.32 22.58 2.46
N PHE A 386 4.11 23.33 1.38
CA PHE A 386 5.11 23.58 0.33
C PHE A 386 5.52 25.06 0.30
N ILE A 387 6.76 25.33 -0.11
CA ILE A 387 7.37 26.68 -0.09
C ILE A 387 6.51 27.77 -0.79
N LYS A 388 5.66 27.37 -1.74
CA LYS A 388 4.79 28.31 -2.48
C LYS A 388 3.39 28.46 -1.92
N ASP A 389 3.05 27.73 -0.87
CA ASP A 389 1.76 27.86 -0.20
C ASP A 389 1.74 29.19 0.57
N THR A 390 0.64 29.93 0.45
CA THR A 390 0.52 31.24 1.13
C THR A 390 -0.23 31.12 2.45
N ASP A 391 0.05 32.02 3.39
CA ASP A 391 -0.61 32.06 4.71
C ASP A 391 -2.14 32.16 4.57
N LYS A 392 -2.64 32.89 3.55
CA LYS A 392 -4.08 33.01 3.30
C LYS A 392 -4.71 31.69 2.89
N GLU A 393 -4.02 30.91 2.03
CA GLU A 393 -4.49 29.60 1.61
C GLU A 393 -4.47 28.60 2.77
N VAL A 394 -3.39 28.58 3.55
CA VAL A 394 -3.26 27.74 4.75
C VAL A 394 -4.37 28.08 5.76
N LYS A 395 -4.58 29.38 6.04
CA LYS A 395 -5.62 29.83 6.97
C LYS A 395 -7.01 29.40 6.52
N ALA A 396 -7.34 29.57 5.23
CA ALA A 396 -8.64 29.17 4.67
C ALA A 396 -8.90 27.66 4.82
N LEU A 397 -7.88 26.81 4.66
CA LEU A 397 -8.00 25.37 4.87
C LEU A 397 -8.22 25.03 6.34
N ILE A 398 -7.45 25.63 7.26
CA ILE A 398 -7.58 25.38 8.71
C ILE A 398 -8.98 25.81 9.20
N GLU A 399 -9.42 27.02 8.85
CA GLU A 399 -10.76 27.53 9.22
C GLU A 399 -11.89 26.62 8.70
N PHE A 400 -11.73 26.05 7.50
CA PHE A 400 -12.69 25.10 6.95
C PHE A 400 -12.74 23.80 7.78
N CYS A 401 -11.59 23.25 8.15
CA CYS A 401 -11.53 22.04 8.99
C CYS A 401 -12.11 22.28 10.38
N ASP A 402 -11.85 23.45 10.97
CA ASP A 402 -12.43 23.85 12.26
C ASP A 402 -13.97 23.89 12.18
N GLY A 403 -14.51 24.38 11.08
CA GLY A 403 -15.97 24.35 10.79
C GLY A 403 -16.55 22.94 10.71
N LEU A 404 -15.76 21.92 10.37
CA LEU A 404 -16.14 20.50 10.37
C LEU A 404 -15.89 19.80 11.71
N GLY A 405 -15.39 20.52 12.71
CA GLY A 405 -15.00 19.97 14.01
C GLY A 405 -13.79 19.03 13.92
N VAL A 406 -12.87 19.26 12.98
CA VAL A 406 -11.66 18.47 12.77
C VAL A 406 -10.45 19.39 12.81
N LYS A 407 -9.52 19.14 13.73
CA LYS A 407 -8.30 19.96 13.81
C LYS A 407 -7.37 19.66 12.63
N ALA A 408 -6.94 20.72 11.93
CA ALA A 408 -5.89 20.69 10.92
C ALA A 408 -4.62 21.34 11.50
N SER A 409 -3.48 20.66 11.34
CA SER A 409 -2.17 21.14 11.76
C SER A 409 -1.27 21.39 10.56
N LEU A 410 -0.62 22.56 10.54
CA LEU A 410 0.39 22.87 9.52
C LEU A 410 1.65 22.04 9.77
N CYS A 411 2.12 21.34 8.73
CA CYS A 411 3.26 20.42 8.83
C CYS A 411 4.39 20.88 7.90
N THR A 412 5.55 21.19 8.48
CA THR A 412 6.76 21.63 7.75
C THR A 412 7.88 20.59 7.79
N HIS A 413 7.51 19.33 7.94
CA HIS A 413 8.43 18.21 8.16
C HIS A 413 9.39 17.95 6.99
N TRP A 414 9.04 18.34 5.75
CA TRP A 414 9.98 18.24 4.64
C TRP A 414 11.27 19.04 4.93
N ALA A 415 11.14 20.23 5.49
CA ALA A 415 12.27 21.11 5.81
C ALA A 415 12.81 20.89 7.24
N ASN A 416 11.94 20.55 8.20
CA ASN A 416 12.22 20.60 9.62
C ASN A 416 12.12 19.24 10.34
N GLY A 417 11.98 18.14 9.60
CA GLY A 417 11.86 16.80 10.19
C GLY A 417 10.72 16.71 11.22
N GLY A 418 10.92 15.98 12.30
CA GLY A 418 9.95 15.78 13.36
C GLY A 418 9.56 17.07 14.10
N GLU A 419 10.42 18.08 14.13
CA GLU A 419 10.08 19.41 14.70
C GLU A 419 8.88 20.03 13.97
N GLY A 420 8.83 19.87 12.63
CA GLY A 420 7.76 20.40 11.79
C GLY A 420 6.41 19.70 11.95
N THR A 421 6.30 18.65 12.77
CA THR A 421 5.05 17.91 13.04
C THR A 421 4.68 17.82 14.51
N LYS A 422 5.38 18.50 15.41
CA LYS A 422 5.12 18.39 16.86
C LYS A 422 3.68 18.72 17.25
N GLU A 423 3.08 19.74 16.61
CA GLU A 423 1.69 20.09 16.88
C GLU A 423 0.72 18.97 16.43
N LEU A 424 0.92 18.42 15.24
CA LEU A 424 0.15 17.27 14.75
C LEU A 424 0.34 16.07 15.67
N ALA A 425 1.59 15.78 16.07
CA ALA A 425 1.92 14.66 16.97
C ALA A 425 1.22 14.78 18.32
N ALA A 426 1.23 15.96 18.93
CA ALA A 426 0.53 16.21 20.19
C ALA A 426 -0.98 16.02 20.06
N HIS A 427 -1.58 16.53 18.98
CA HIS A 427 -3.01 16.35 18.72
C HIS A 427 -3.38 14.88 18.47
N VAL A 428 -2.62 14.16 17.67
CA VAL A 428 -2.84 12.73 17.38
C VAL A 428 -2.68 11.88 18.65
N ALA A 429 -1.67 12.19 19.49
CA ALA A 429 -1.50 11.51 20.76
C ALA A 429 -2.71 11.73 21.68
N ASP A 430 -3.23 12.96 21.79
CA ASP A 430 -4.44 13.28 22.56
C ASP A 430 -5.66 12.48 22.06
N LEU A 431 -5.89 12.42 20.74
CA LEU A 431 -6.98 11.62 20.15
C LEU A 431 -6.85 10.13 20.50
N CYS A 432 -5.63 9.60 20.45
CA CYS A 432 -5.37 8.19 20.77
C CYS A 432 -5.55 7.89 22.26
N GLU A 433 -5.17 8.83 23.15
CA GLU A 433 -5.28 8.69 24.60
C GLU A 433 -6.74 8.79 25.07
N LYS A 434 -7.54 9.67 24.49
CA LYS A 434 -8.99 9.75 24.75
C LYS A 434 -9.71 8.47 24.38
N ASN A 435 -9.18 7.71 23.42
CA ASN A 435 -9.66 6.40 22.99
C ASN A 435 -11.17 6.37 22.66
N GLU A 436 -11.65 7.39 21.95
CA GLU A 436 -13.06 7.55 21.57
C GLU A 436 -13.43 6.77 20.31
N THR A 437 -12.51 5.93 19.78
CA THR A 437 -12.77 5.13 18.58
C THR A 437 -13.92 4.15 18.81
N LYS A 438 -14.90 4.19 17.90
CA LYS A 438 -16.02 3.24 17.82
C LYS A 438 -15.93 2.50 16.48
N PHE A 439 -14.74 1.96 16.22
CA PHE A 439 -14.42 1.34 14.93
C PHE A 439 -15.45 0.28 14.53
N LYS A 440 -15.93 0.39 13.31
CA LYS A 440 -16.83 -0.56 12.66
C LYS A 440 -16.48 -0.70 11.18
N PHE A 441 -16.80 -1.83 10.61
CA PHE A 441 -16.68 -2.06 9.18
C PHE A 441 -17.82 -1.39 8.41
N LEU A 442 -17.58 -1.12 7.14
CA LEU A 442 -18.59 -0.49 6.26
C LEU A 442 -19.76 -1.44 5.98
N TYR A 443 -19.50 -2.73 5.95
CA TYR A 443 -20.48 -3.80 5.73
C TYR A 443 -20.16 -5.05 6.54
N GLU A 444 -21.17 -5.85 6.82
CA GLU A 444 -21.03 -7.14 7.50
C GLU A 444 -20.49 -8.22 6.54
N SER A 445 -19.74 -9.20 7.06
CA SER A 445 -19.13 -10.27 6.24
C SER A 445 -20.18 -11.09 5.49
N LYS A 446 -21.36 -11.33 6.08
CA LYS A 446 -22.46 -12.10 5.49
C LYS A 446 -23.31 -11.33 4.48
N THR A 447 -23.06 -10.04 4.28
CA THR A 447 -23.72 -9.27 3.24
C THR A 447 -23.44 -9.88 1.86
N PRO A 448 -24.41 -10.06 0.96
CA PRO A 448 -24.18 -10.57 -0.39
C PRO A 448 -23.12 -9.76 -1.14
N LEU A 449 -22.30 -10.40 -1.98
CA LEU A 449 -21.15 -9.77 -2.63
C LEU A 449 -21.52 -8.53 -3.43
N PHE A 450 -22.56 -8.62 -4.24
CA PHE A 450 -23.01 -7.46 -5.02
C PHE A 450 -23.45 -6.30 -4.12
N LYS A 451 -24.11 -6.62 -2.99
CA LYS A 451 -24.53 -5.61 -2.02
C LYS A 451 -23.36 -4.94 -1.30
N LYS A 452 -22.26 -5.67 -1.02
CA LYS A 452 -21.01 -5.07 -0.52
C LYS A 452 -20.46 -4.05 -1.51
N ILE A 453 -20.44 -4.39 -2.81
CA ILE A 453 -19.99 -3.48 -3.88
C ILE A 453 -20.88 -2.23 -3.93
N GLU A 454 -22.21 -2.38 -3.90
CA GLU A 454 -23.13 -1.25 -3.84
C GLU A 454 -22.93 -0.37 -2.61
N THR A 455 -22.61 -0.99 -1.45
CA THR A 455 -22.35 -0.24 -0.22
C THR A 455 -21.10 0.64 -0.36
N ILE A 456 -20.00 0.08 -0.87
CA ILE A 456 -18.77 0.87 -1.12
C ILE A 456 -19.07 1.98 -2.14
N ALA A 457 -19.73 1.67 -3.25
CA ALA A 457 -20.05 2.62 -4.31
C ALA A 457 -20.86 3.81 -3.78
N LYS A 458 -21.91 3.55 -3.01
CA LYS A 458 -22.80 4.58 -2.47
C LYS A 458 -22.19 5.32 -1.31
N GLU A 459 -21.61 4.61 -0.35
CA GLU A 459 -21.13 5.19 0.90
C GLU A 459 -19.79 5.93 0.75
N ILE A 460 -18.86 5.40 -0.05
CA ILE A 460 -17.52 5.95 -0.21
C ILE A 460 -17.41 6.84 -1.44
N TYR A 461 -17.92 6.36 -2.58
CA TYR A 461 -17.77 7.10 -3.86
C TYR A 461 -18.94 8.03 -4.16
N ARG A 462 -20.08 7.89 -3.48
CA ARG A 462 -21.35 8.62 -3.79
C ARG A 462 -21.82 8.38 -5.21
N ALA A 463 -21.60 7.16 -5.73
CA ALA A 463 -22.17 6.72 -6.98
C ALA A 463 -23.69 6.46 -6.81
N ASP A 464 -24.48 6.77 -7.82
CA ASP A 464 -25.93 6.54 -7.81
C ASP A 464 -26.26 5.07 -8.00
N GLU A 465 -25.48 4.38 -8.86
CA GLU A 465 -25.70 2.98 -9.18
C GLU A 465 -24.39 2.23 -9.48
N VAL A 466 -24.48 0.90 -9.40
CA VAL A 466 -23.44 -0.03 -9.85
C VAL A 466 -23.92 -0.73 -11.11
N ILE A 467 -23.19 -0.58 -12.22
CA ILE A 467 -23.49 -1.23 -13.48
C ILE A 467 -22.67 -2.52 -13.59
N ALA A 468 -23.37 -3.65 -13.70
CA ALA A 468 -22.78 -4.97 -13.93
C ALA A 468 -23.62 -5.74 -14.94
N ASP A 469 -22.97 -6.32 -15.95
CA ASP A 469 -23.64 -7.19 -16.91
C ASP A 469 -24.06 -8.54 -16.27
N THR A 470 -24.82 -9.33 -16.99
CA THR A 470 -25.28 -10.66 -16.53
C THR A 470 -24.13 -11.57 -16.20
N LYS A 471 -23.06 -11.57 -16.99
CA LYS A 471 -21.86 -12.42 -16.77
C LYS A 471 -21.20 -12.11 -15.43
N ILE A 472 -21.04 -10.83 -15.08
CA ILE A 472 -20.47 -10.39 -13.80
C ILE A 472 -21.36 -10.84 -12.64
N ARG A 473 -22.68 -10.66 -12.76
CA ARG A 473 -23.64 -11.07 -11.73
C ARG A 473 -23.65 -12.58 -11.50
N ASP A 474 -23.63 -13.36 -12.57
CA ASP A 474 -23.58 -14.83 -12.52
C ASP A 474 -22.24 -15.30 -11.89
N GLN A 475 -21.14 -14.62 -12.19
CA GLN A 475 -19.84 -14.93 -11.61
C GLN A 475 -19.81 -14.63 -10.10
N LEU A 476 -20.38 -13.52 -9.64
CA LEU A 476 -20.50 -13.22 -8.20
C LEU A 476 -21.34 -14.28 -7.48
N LYS A 477 -22.46 -14.66 -8.06
CA LYS A 477 -23.31 -15.76 -7.55
C LYS A 477 -22.54 -17.07 -7.47
N SER A 478 -21.78 -17.41 -8.50
CA SER A 478 -20.92 -18.59 -8.51
C SER A 478 -19.88 -18.58 -7.39
N PHE A 479 -19.30 -17.41 -7.07
CA PHE A 479 -18.39 -17.26 -5.93
C PHE A 479 -19.11 -17.46 -4.60
N GLU A 480 -20.32 -16.95 -4.43
CA GLU A 480 -21.13 -17.18 -3.23
C GLU A 480 -21.45 -18.67 -3.04
N GLU A 481 -21.89 -19.35 -4.12
CA GLU A 481 -22.18 -20.80 -4.12
C GLU A 481 -20.93 -21.65 -3.83
N ALA A 482 -19.74 -21.18 -4.24
CA ALA A 482 -18.46 -21.82 -3.95
C ALA A 482 -17.92 -21.52 -2.53
N GLY A 483 -18.65 -20.78 -1.69
CA GLY A 483 -18.28 -20.49 -0.31
C GLY A 483 -17.45 -19.23 -0.11
N TYR A 484 -17.30 -18.38 -1.13
CA TYR A 484 -16.55 -17.12 -1.06
C TYR A 484 -17.42 -15.88 -0.75
N GLY A 485 -18.70 -16.08 -0.38
CA GLY A 485 -19.64 -15.00 -0.11
C GLY A 485 -19.26 -14.07 1.05
N GLU A 486 -18.47 -14.54 2.01
CA GLU A 486 -18.03 -13.73 3.15
C GLU A 486 -16.76 -12.91 2.87
N LEU A 487 -16.11 -13.07 1.72
CA LEU A 487 -14.90 -12.34 1.38
C LEU A 487 -15.15 -10.83 1.25
N PRO A 488 -14.21 -9.98 1.69
CA PRO A 488 -14.27 -8.54 1.46
C PRO A 488 -14.01 -8.18 0.00
N ILE A 489 -14.44 -6.99 -0.37
CA ILE A 489 -14.32 -6.43 -1.72
C ILE A 489 -13.11 -5.49 -1.81
N CYS A 490 -12.32 -5.64 -2.87
CA CYS A 490 -11.22 -4.78 -3.24
C CYS A 490 -11.58 -4.06 -4.55
N VAL A 491 -12.09 -2.84 -4.48
CA VAL A 491 -12.41 -2.06 -5.69
C VAL A 491 -11.12 -1.54 -6.32
N ALA A 492 -10.93 -1.87 -7.60
CA ALA A 492 -9.84 -1.43 -8.43
C ALA A 492 -10.34 -0.38 -9.44
N LYS A 493 -10.05 0.89 -9.20
CA LYS A 493 -10.44 2.03 -10.05
C LYS A 493 -9.33 3.07 -10.13
N THR A 494 -9.53 4.12 -10.95
CA THR A 494 -8.62 5.27 -10.98
C THR A 494 -8.46 5.89 -9.58
N GLN A 495 -7.25 6.26 -9.23
CA GLN A 495 -6.94 6.97 -7.98
C GLN A 495 -7.22 8.48 -8.04
N TYR A 496 -7.52 9.03 -9.20
CA TYR A 496 -7.60 10.48 -9.44
C TYR A 496 -9.00 11.09 -9.29
N SER A 497 -9.99 10.28 -8.95
CA SER A 497 -11.38 10.71 -8.73
C SER A 497 -12.10 9.72 -7.81
N PHE A 498 -13.15 10.15 -7.13
CA PHE A 498 -14.10 9.23 -6.49
C PHE A 498 -14.86 8.39 -7.52
N SER A 499 -15.06 8.92 -8.74
CA SER A 499 -15.67 8.18 -9.85
C SER A 499 -14.65 7.28 -10.58
N THR A 500 -15.08 6.64 -11.67
CA THR A 500 -14.20 5.92 -12.61
C THR A 500 -13.64 6.81 -13.71
N ASP A 501 -14.07 8.08 -13.78
CA ASP A 501 -13.54 9.09 -14.70
C ASP A 501 -12.53 9.99 -13.99
N PRO A 502 -11.23 9.95 -14.36
CA PRO A 502 -10.20 10.76 -13.72
C PRO A 502 -10.33 12.27 -13.98
N SER A 503 -11.18 12.68 -14.92
CA SER A 503 -11.43 14.09 -15.21
C SER A 503 -12.38 14.74 -14.21
N LEU A 504 -13.25 13.97 -13.55
CA LEU A 504 -14.18 14.46 -12.55
C LEU A 504 -13.47 14.75 -11.24
N LYS A 505 -13.16 16.02 -11.01
CA LYS A 505 -12.43 16.51 -9.83
C LYS A 505 -13.38 16.86 -8.67
N GLY A 506 -12.76 17.21 -7.52
CA GLY A 506 -13.51 17.59 -6.32
C GLY A 506 -14.21 16.41 -5.66
N ALA A 507 -15.51 16.48 -5.53
CA ALA A 507 -16.37 15.46 -4.93
C ALA A 507 -17.57 15.14 -5.84
N PRO A 508 -17.36 14.44 -6.97
CA PRO A 508 -18.42 14.15 -7.93
C PRO A 508 -19.54 13.30 -7.31
N THR A 509 -20.77 13.55 -7.80
CA THR A 509 -21.99 12.80 -7.53
C THR A 509 -22.69 12.54 -8.85
N GLY A 510 -23.78 11.76 -8.86
CA GLY A 510 -24.55 11.51 -10.08
C GLY A 510 -23.83 10.64 -11.11
N HIS A 511 -22.86 9.83 -10.68
CA HIS A 511 -22.12 8.93 -11.56
C HIS A 511 -22.41 7.47 -11.25
N ALA A 512 -22.22 6.61 -12.24
CA ALA A 512 -22.29 5.16 -12.07
C ALA A 512 -20.91 4.55 -11.81
N LEU A 513 -20.89 3.39 -11.14
CA LEU A 513 -19.71 2.55 -10.98
C LEU A 513 -19.81 1.33 -11.91
N PRO A 514 -19.25 1.36 -13.13
CA PRO A 514 -19.28 0.24 -14.04
C PRO A 514 -18.24 -0.81 -13.65
N ILE A 515 -18.67 -2.06 -13.49
CA ILE A 515 -17.80 -3.22 -13.26
C ILE A 515 -17.42 -3.81 -14.62
N ARG A 516 -16.13 -3.91 -14.91
CA ARG A 516 -15.61 -4.51 -16.15
C ARG A 516 -15.22 -5.97 -15.97
N GLU A 517 -14.70 -6.31 -14.80
CA GLU A 517 -14.18 -7.63 -14.49
C GLU A 517 -14.20 -7.85 -12.98
N ILE A 518 -14.34 -9.10 -12.57
CA ILE A 518 -14.12 -9.53 -11.18
C ILE A 518 -13.09 -10.65 -11.15
N ARG A 519 -12.21 -10.63 -10.15
CA ARG A 519 -11.17 -11.64 -9.94
C ARG A 519 -11.25 -12.15 -8.52
N LEU A 520 -11.19 -13.46 -8.37
CA LEU A 520 -11.10 -14.10 -7.06
C LEU A 520 -9.62 -14.25 -6.67
N SER A 521 -9.20 -13.57 -5.62
CA SER A 521 -7.92 -13.82 -4.95
C SER A 521 -8.17 -14.76 -3.77
N SER A 522 -8.28 -16.05 -4.07
CA SER A 522 -8.75 -17.05 -3.10
C SER A 522 -7.75 -17.33 -1.98
N GLY A 523 -6.45 -17.20 -2.23
CA GLY A 523 -5.41 -17.31 -1.21
C GLY A 523 -5.31 -16.06 -0.36
N ALA A 524 -5.38 -14.87 -0.94
CA ALA A 524 -5.41 -13.59 -0.22
C ALA A 524 -6.76 -13.33 0.47
N GLU A 525 -7.80 -14.07 0.06
CA GLU A 525 -9.16 -14.02 0.61
C GLU A 525 -9.84 -12.65 0.46
N PHE A 526 -9.87 -12.12 -0.77
CA PHE A 526 -10.71 -11.00 -1.17
C PHE A 526 -11.10 -11.11 -2.65
N ILE A 527 -12.11 -10.34 -3.05
CA ILE A 527 -12.57 -10.28 -4.44
C ILE A 527 -12.20 -8.92 -5.01
N VAL A 528 -11.43 -8.92 -6.11
CA VAL A 528 -11.08 -7.71 -6.84
C VAL A 528 -12.20 -7.37 -7.81
N VAL A 529 -12.72 -6.14 -7.72
CA VAL A 529 -13.75 -5.59 -8.59
C VAL A 529 -13.14 -4.49 -9.45
N VAL A 530 -12.89 -4.79 -10.71
CA VAL A 530 -12.22 -3.88 -11.64
C VAL A 530 -13.23 -2.93 -12.27
N CYS A 531 -13.09 -1.63 -11.97
CA CYS A 531 -13.96 -0.55 -12.40
C CYS A 531 -13.15 0.48 -13.22
N GLY A 532 -12.81 0.16 -14.45
CA GLY A 532 -12.04 1.04 -15.31
C GLY A 532 -10.79 0.38 -15.93
N ALA A 533 -9.93 1.17 -16.55
CA ALA A 533 -8.69 0.69 -17.17
C ALA A 533 -7.58 0.57 -16.11
N ILE A 534 -7.59 -0.52 -15.37
CA ILE A 534 -6.55 -0.83 -14.38
C ILE A 534 -5.52 -1.77 -15.01
N MET A 535 -4.25 -1.42 -14.87
CA MET A 535 -3.15 -2.19 -15.42
C MET A 535 -2.35 -2.85 -14.31
N THR A 536 -2.23 -4.17 -14.40
CA THR A 536 -1.40 -4.99 -13.50
C THR A 536 0.05 -5.09 -13.95
N MET A 537 0.35 -4.64 -15.19
CA MET A 537 1.70 -4.44 -15.71
C MET A 537 1.80 -3.03 -16.29
N PRO A 538 2.27 -2.02 -15.52
CA PRO A 538 2.50 -0.68 -16.01
C PRO A 538 3.55 -0.64 -17.11
N GLY A 539 3.47 0.33 -18.02
CA GLY A 539 4.54 0.61 -18.97
C GLY A 539 5.42 1.75 -18.49
N LEU A 540 6.65 1.83 -18.99
CA LEU A 540 7.47 3.00 -18.81
C LEU A 540 6.78 4.22 -19.49
N PRO A 541 6.83 5.42 -18.87
CA PRO A 541 6.32 6.66 -19.49
C PRO A 541 7.21 7.11 -20.66
N ARG A 542 6.78 8.17 -21.36
CA ARG A 542 7.55 8.72 -22.48
C ARG A 542 8.96 9.15 -22.09
N VAL A 543 9.11 9.70 -20.88
CA VAL A 543 10.39 10.06 -20.27
C VAL A 543 10.42 9.36 -18.91
N PRO A 544 11.05 8.19 -18.81
CA PRO A 544 11.13 7.46 -17.55
C PRO A 544 12.18 8.09 -16.61
N ALA A 545 12.03 7.85 -15.31
CA ALA A 545 13.04 8.24 -14.32
C ALA A 545 14.41 7.62 -14.63
N ALA A 546 14.45 6.45 -15.25
CA ALA A 546 15.64 5.77 -15.71
C ALA A 546 16.57 6.63 -16.58
N ASP A 547 16.03 7.59 -17.34
CA ASP A 547 16.83 8.47 -18.20
C ASP A 547 17.79 9.38 -17.40
N SER A 548 17.48 9.66 -16.13
CA SER A 548 18.28 10.50 -15.23
C SER A 548 19.12 9.72 -14.22
N ILE A 549 18.81 8.42 -14.02
CA ILE A 549 19.50 7.58 -13.02
C ILE A 549 20.82 7.07 -13.62
N LYS A 550 21.93 7.36 -12.96
CA LYS A 550 23.26 6.92 -13.37
C LYS A 550 24.22 6.87 -12.19
N LEU A 551 25.38 6.28 -12.39
CA LEU A 551 26.52 6.41 -11.46
C LEU A 551 27.41 7.59 -11.89
N ASN A 552 27.88 8.37 -10.91
CA ASN A 552 28.93 9.36 -11.11
C ASN A 552 30.31 8.70 -11.15
N LYS A 553 31.37 9.50 -11.26
CA LYS A 553 32.76 9.00 -11.33
C LYS A 553 33.23 8.33 -10.04
N ASP A 554 32.59 8.64 -8.92
CA ASP A 554 32.91 8.12 -7.60
C ASP A 554 32.09 6.87 -7.25
N GLY A 555 31.25 6.41 -8.19
CA GLY A 555 30.35 5.26 -8.01
C GLY A 555 29.09 5.58 -7.23
N GLU A 556 28.77 6.85 -7.00
CA GLU A 556 27.54 7.26 -6.33
C GLU A 556 26.37 7.39 -7.31
N ILE A 557 25.19 7.08 -6.86
CA ILE A 557 23.96 7.16 -7.67
C ILE A 557 23.53 8.62 -7.81
N GLU A 558 23.24 9.06 -9.02
CA GLU A 558 22.60 10.33 -9.31
C GLU A 558 21.21 10.09 -9.92
N GLY A 559 20.26 11.00 -9.70
CA GLY A 559 18.92 10.96 -10.31
C GLY A 559 17.94 9.99 -9.64
N LEU A 560 18.32 9.33 -8.55
CA LEU A 560 17.42 8.51 -7.75
C LEU A 560 16.72 9.42 -6.70
N PHE A 561 15.78 10.26 -7.15
CA PHE A 561 14.96 11.22 -6.38
C PHE A 561 15.70 12.35 -5.66
#